data_a49fd12bf5d3660a96aaa5c2e4637111
#
_entry.id   a49fd12bf5d3660a96aaa5c2e4637111
#
_cell.length_a   1.000
_cell.length_b   1.000
_cell.length_c   1.000
_cell.angle_alpha   90.00
_cell.angle_beta   90.00
_cell.angle_gamma   90.00
#
_symmetry.space_group_name_H-M   'P 1'
#
loop_
_entity.id
_entity.type
_entity.pdbx_description
1 polymer ?
#
loop_
_entity_poly.entity_id
_entity_poly.type
_entity_poly.pdbx_seq_one_letter_code
_entity_poly.pdbx_strand_id
1 'polypeptide(L)' 'MLIIEDEIIRSTQLTEQQLRLEIAVALYEKGILSFGQARKLAGMGYFEFEKLLFDRNVPNGYTPEDLKSDIDTLEQLRNK' A
#
# COMPACT_ATOMS: atom_id res chain seq x y z
N MET A 1 2.76 13.72 14.46
CA MET A 1 1.54 13.04 14.07
C MET A 1 0.82 13.83 13.00
N LEU A 2 0.30 13.16 11.99
CA LEU A 2 -0.46 13.81 10.92
C LEU A 2 -1.90 14.01 11.38
N ILE A 3 -2.37 15.25 11.32
CA ILE A 3 -3.74 15.59 11.65
C ILE A 3 -4.37 16.27 10.43
N ILE A 4 -5.47 15.73 9.95
CA ILE A 4 -6.21 16.31 8.84
C ILE A 4 -7.47 16.95 9.41
N GLU A 5 -7.72 18.21 9.10
CA GLU A 5 -8.87 18.91 9.62
C GLU A 5 -10.18 18.26 9.14
N ASP A 6 -11.16 18.21 10.04
CA ASP A 6 -12.47 17.61 9.73
C ASP A 6 -13.11 18.24 8.50
N GLU A 7 -12.94 19.54 8.34
CA GLU A 7 -13.48 20.25 7.19
C GLU A 7 -12.94 19.73 5.87
N ILE A 8 -11.64 19.42 5.85
CA ILE A 8 -11.01 18.86 4.66
C ILE A 8 -11.52 17.44 4.41
N ILE A 9 -11.62 16.63 5.46
CA ILE A 9 -12.15 15.27 5.35
C ILE A 9 -13.56 15.28 4.79
N ARG A 10 -14.41 16.18 5.30
CA ARG A 10 -15.78 16.29 4.81
C ARG A 10 -15.85 16.71 3.35
N SER A 11 -14.93 17.57 2.91
CA SER A 11 -14.92 18.03 1.53
C SER A 11 -14.61 16.91 0.54
N THR A 12 -13.93 15.85 0.97
CA THR A 12 -13.63 14.69 0.11
C THR A 12 -14.82 13.75 -0.04
N GLN A 13 -15.80 13.83 0.86
CA GLN A 13 -16.95 12.93 0.94
C GLN A 13 -16.52 11.48 1.23
N LEU A 14 -15.29 11.29 1.70
CA LEU A 14 -14.77 9.99 2.08
C LEU A 14 -14.86 9.80 3.59
N THR A 15 -15.03 8.56 4.04
CA THR A 15 -14.88 8.24 5.45
C THR A 15 -13.40 8.32 5.83
N GLU A 16 -13.14 8.39 7.14
CA GLU A 16 -11.75 8.38 7.62
C GLU A 16 -11.00 7.14 7.12
N GLN A 17 -11.68 5.99 7.16
CA GLN A 17 -11.08 4.75 6.68
C GLN A 17 -10.77 4.81 5.19
N GLN A 18 -11.67 5.32 4.40
CA GLN A 18 -11.46 5.48 2.96
C GLN A 18 -10.30 6.44 2.68
N LEU A 19 -10.21 7.51 3.46
CA LEU A 19 -9.13 8.48 3.29
C LEU A 19 -7.78 7.85 3.62
N ARG A 20 -7.70 7.06 4.69
CA ARG A 20 -6.47 6.34 5.05
C ARG A 20 -6.05 5.38 3.94
N LEU A 21 -7.03 4.71 3.35
CA LEU A 21 -6.77 3.80 2.24
C LEU A 21 -6.20 4.54 1.03
N GLU A 22 -6.78 5.68 0.69
CA GLU A 22 -6.28 6.49 -0.43
C GLU A 22 -4.86 6.98 -0.19
N ILE A 23 -4.57 7.42 1.03
CA ILE A 23 -3.23 7.85 1.41
C ILE A 23 -2.25 6.68 1.30
N ALA A 24 -2.64 5.52 1.80
CA ALA A 24 -1.80 4.33 1.76
C ALA A 24 -1.43 3.94 0.34
N VAL A 25 -2.41 3.92 -0.57
CA VAL A 25 -2.20 3.59 -1.97
C VAL A 25 -1.27 4.61 -2.62
N ALA A 26 -1.51 5.90 -2.38
CA ALA A 26 -0.70 6.96 -2.97
C ALA A 26 0.77 6.87 -2.54
N LEU A 27 1.01 6.66 -1.25
CA LEU A 27 2.36 6.58 -0.70
C LEU A 27 3.06 5.29 -1.12
N TYR A 28 2.33 4.21 -1.22
CA TYR A 28 2.87 2.96 -1.72
C TYR A 28 3.29 3.11 -3.19
N GLU A 29 2.44 3.72 -4.00
CA GLU A 29 2.72 3.95 -5.41
C GLU A 29 3.98 4.78 -5.62
N LYS A 30 4.23 5.74 -4.72
CA LYS A 30 5.42 6.59 -4.77
C LYS A 30 6.66 5.93 -4.16
N GLY A 31 6.51 4.73 -3.61
CA GLY A 31 7.62 4.03 -2.98
C GLY A 31 7.99 4.54 -1.60
N ILE A 32 7.15 5.38 -1.00
CA ILE A 32 7.41 5.93 0.34
C ILE A 32 7.09 4.91 1.42
N LEU A 33 6.00 4.16 1.25
CA LEU A 33 5.62 3.09 2.16
C LEU A 33 5.85 1.74 1.51
N SER A 34 6.29 0.77 2.30
CA SER A 34 6.34 -0.61 1.87
C SER A 34 4.91 -1.17 1.78
N PHE A 35 4.77 -2.33 1.15
CA PHE A 35 3.48 -3.02 1.07
C PHE A 35 2.90 -3.25 2.47
N GLY A 36 3.72 -3.77 3.38
CA GLY A 36 3.28 -4.04 4.75
C GLY A 36 2.84 -2.79 5.50
N GLN A 37 3.57 -1.70 5.35
CA GLN A 37 3.22 -0.44 5.98
C GLN A 37 1.94 0.14 5.38
N ALA A 38 1.81 0.08 4.07
CA ALA A 38 0.64 0.63 3.38
C ALA A 38 -0.63 -0.13 3.74
N ARG A 39 -0.58 -1.48 3.75
CA ARG A 39 -1.77 -2.26 4.09
C ARG A 39 -2.20 -2.04 5.54
N LYS A 40 -1.25 -1.82 6.44
CA LYS A 40 -1.56 -1.52 7.84
C LYS A 40 -2.26 -0.17 7.96
N LEU A 41 -1.77 0.83 7.24
CA LEU A 41 -2.39 2.14 7.23
C LEU A 41 -3.81 2.06 6.67
N ALA A 42 -4.00 1.26 5.62
CA ALA A 42 -5.31 1.04 5.02
C ALA A 42 -6.23 0.18 5.88
N GLY A 43 -5.69 -0.49 6.90
CA GLY A 43 -6.47 -1.39 7.74
C GLY A 43 -6.89 -2.67 7.02
N MET A 44 -6.08 -3.12 6.08
CA MET A 44 -6.41 -4.27 5.23
C MET A 44 -5.44 -5.43 5.45
N GLY A 45 -5.92 -6.64 5.19
CA GLY A 45 -5.07 -7.81 5.13
C GLY A 45 -4.26 -7.82 3.84
N TYR A 46 -3.32 -8.75 3.76
CA TYR A 46 -2.42 -8.86 2.61
C TYR A 46 -3.18 -9.01 1.29
N PHE A 47 -4.08 -10.00 1.24
CA PHE A 47 -4.80 -10.29 0.00
C PHE A 47 -5.79 -9.18 -0.36
N GLU A 48 -6.41 -8.58 0.63
CA GLU A 48 -7.34 -7.48 0.40
C GLU A 48 -6.64 -6.29 -0.23
N PHE A 49 -5.48 -5.93 0.28
CA PHE A 49 -4.72 -4.81 -0.25
C PHE A 49 -4.15 -5.13 -1.63
N GLU A 50 -3.66 -6.35 -1.82
CA GLU A 50 -3.17 -6.79 -3.12
C GLU A 50 -4.26 -6.71 -4.18
N LYS A 51 -5.47 -7.18 -3.85
CA LYS A 51 -6.60 -7.11 -4.76
C LYS A 51 -6.99 -5.67 -5.07
N LEU A 52 -6.95 -4.80 -4.06
CA LEU A 52 -7.25 -3.39 -4.25
C LEU A 52 -6.29 -2.75 -5.25
N LEU A 53 -5.01 -3.02 -5.11
CA LEU A 53 -4.00 -2.48 -6.02
C LEU A 53 -4.21 -3.00 -7.44
N PHE A 54 -4.54 -4.27 -7.56
CA PHE A 54 -4.83 -4.87 -8.85
C PHE A 54 -6.05 -4.23 -9.51
N ASP A 55 -7.14 -4.07 -8.75
CA ASP A 55 -8.38 -3.49 -9.26
C ASP A 55 -8.18 -2.03 -9.70
N ARG A 56 -7.25 -1.32 -9.09
CA ARG A 56 -6.94 0.06 -9.44
C ARG A 56 -5.83 0.20 -10.47
N ASN A 57 -5.32 -0.91 -10.98
CA ASN A 57 -4.21 -0.93 -11.92
C ASN A 57 -2.97 -0.21 -11.37
N VAL A 58 -2.77 -0.30 -10.06
CA VAL A 58 -1.57 0.25 -9.43
C VAL A 58 -0.47 -0.79 -9.54
N PRO A 59 0.68 -0.44 -10.15
CA PRO A 59 1.79 -1.38 -10.19
C PRO A 59 2.24 -1.70 -8.76
N ASN A 60 2.70 -2.94 -8.55
CA ASN A 60 3.15 -3.38 -7.22
C ASN A 60 4.45 -2.71 -6.79
N GLY A 61 4.87 -1.66 -7.48
CA GLY A 61 6.15 -1.03 -7.21
C GLY A 61 7.33 -1.86 -7.68
N TYR A 62 7.07 -2.99 -8.30
CA TYR A 62 8.10 -3.89 -8.80
C TYR A 62 8.17 -3.85 -10.31
N THR A 63 9.40 -3.69 -10.82
CA THR A 63 9.68 -4.09 -12.18
C THR A 63 9.83 -5.62 -12.17
N PRO A 64 9.80 -6.28 -13.36
CA PRO A 64 10.07 -7.73 -13.39
C PRO A 64 11.40 -8.10 -12.76
N GLU A 65 12.40 -7.24 -12.87
CA GLU A 65 13.71 -7.46 -12.26
C GLU A 65 13.64 -7.35 -10.74
N ASP A 66 12.92 -6.37 -10.23
CA ASP A 66 12.75 -6.20 -8.80
C ASP A 66 12.02 -7.37 -8.17
N LEU A 67 10.99 -7.86 -8.84
CA LEU A 67 10.24 -9.02 -8.38
C LEU A 67 11.13 -10.26 -8.31
N LYS A 68 11.94 -10.47 -9.33
CA LYS A 68 12.86 -11.59 -9.36
C LYS A 68 13.87 -11.51 -8.22
N SER A 69 14.38 -10.31 -7.95
CA SER A 69 15.33 -10.10 -6.87
C SER A 69 14.70 -10.41 -5.51
N ASP A 70 13.46 -10.00 -5.30
CA ASP A 70 12.74 -10.27 -4.06
C ASP A 70 12.51 -11.77 -3.86
N ILE A 71 12.18 -12.48 -4.93
CA ILE A 71 11.99 -13.94 -4.88
C ILE A 71 13.30 -14.62 -4.52
N ASP A 72 14.39 -14.21 -5.14
CA ASP A 72 15.72 -14.76 -4.85
C ASP A 72 16.09 -14.53 -3.39
N THR A 73 15.80 -13.33 -2.86
CA THR A 73 16.07 -13.01 -1.47
C THR A 73 15.25 -13.89 -0.52
N LEU A 74 13.99 -14.11 -0.82
CA LEU A 74 13.13 -14.96 -0.02
C LEU A 74 13.62 -16.41 -0.02
N GLU A 75 14.08 -16.91 -1.16
CA GLU A 75 14.63 -18.25 -1.25
C GLU A 75 15.90 -18.40 -0.40
N GLN A 76 16.77 -17.40 -0.41
CA GLN A 76 17.96 -17.40 0.40
C GLN A 76 17.63 -17.42 1.89
N LEU A 77 16.65 -16.66 2.30
CA LEU A 77 16.20 -16.63 3.69
C LEU A 77 15.58 -17.97 4.09
N ARG A 78 14.88 -18.60 3.18
CA ARG A 78 14.23 -19.89 3.44
C ARG A 78 15.26 -21.01 3.63
N ASN A 79 16.36 -20.93 2.93
CA ASN A 79 17.40 -21.96 2.94
C ASN A 79 18.37 -21.83 4.11
N LYS A 80 18.20 -20.83 4.93
CA LYS A 80 18.97 -20.68 6.17
C LYS A 80 18.25 -21.42 7.31
#